data_75059d3ba6af94be0eaa89b1538c17ac
#
_entry.id   75059d3ba6af94be0eaa89b1538c17ac
#
_cell.length_a   1.000
_cell.length_b   1.000
_cell.length_c   1.000
_cell.angle_alpha   90.00
_cell.angle_beta   90.00
_cell.angle_gamma   90.00
#
_symmetry.space_group_name_H-M   'P 1'
#
loop_
_entity.id
_entity.type
_entity.pdbx_description
1 polymer ?
#
loop_
_entity_poly.entity_id
_entity_poly.type
_entity_poly.pdbx_seq_one_letter_code
_entity_poly.pdbx_strand_id
1 'polypeptide(L)'
;MSDVTLLAEVTTFLRQRHGQFIAGERQAGNGTNFSVTNPATGKIIADVVSATPAQAEEAIQSARRAFDVWRKMPTLQRGALLLKLADTLAAHREELAQLESVCSGKTITLSRGLELDQSVAFLRYFAGWAGKITGETLNVSLPSMGEERYTAFTQRQPIGVVVGIVPWNFSIMIAIWKLAAALVCGCTIVIKPSEYTPLTLLRVAELAKEAGFPNGVINVVNGAGGEIAQQLIAHPDCAKVSFTGSVATGEKVRRSATSSGKRVTLELGGKNAALFLNDLTAQAMVNGILEAGYLNQGQICAAAERFYLPQEKLDTVMTLLRQRLSEIVPGSPLDEKTVMGPLANQVQLEKVLHLIQRAREEGDTIVYGGETLPGEGYFLQPTAVKVRSKNSTLMHEETFGPVCSFIGYQNEKEALSHINASPFGLAASVWSENMSKALRYAEDIDAGMVWVNMHTFLDPAVPFGGMKGSGIGREFGSAFIDDYTELKSVMVRY
;
A
#
# COMPACT_ATOMS: atom_id res chain seq x y z
N MET A 1 -16.13 26.27 -6.65
CA MET A 1 -15.75 25.20 -5.72
C MET A 1 -16.21 25.62 -4.35
N SER A 2 -16.98 24.81 -3.65
CA SER A 2 -17.37 25.11 -2.27
C SER A 2 -16.11 25.17 -1.41
N ASP A 3 -15.89 26.29 -0.70
CA ASP A 3 -14.80 26.41 0.28
C ASP A 3 -15.15 25.51 1.49
N VAL A 4 -14.79 24.23 1.39
CA VAL A 4 -14.86 23.37 2.55
C VAL A 4 -13.77 23.78 3.52
N THR A 5 -14.17 24.32 4.67
CA THR A 5 -13.25 24.81 5.69
C THR A 5 -12.59 23.62 6.41
N LEU A 6 -11.26 23.60 6.43
CA LEU A 6 -10.50 22.64 7.23
C LEU A 6 -10.73 22.87 8.74
N LEU A 7 -10.66 21.80 9.50
CA LEU A 7 -10.63 21.88 10.95
C LEU A 7 -9.51 22.79 11.45
N ALA A 8 -9.72 23.49 12.56
CA ALA A 8 -8.73 24.40 13.12
C ALA A 8 -7.40 23.72 13.45
N GLU A 9 -7.47 22.49 13.99
CA GLU A 9 -6.31 21.66 14.30
C GLU A 9 -5.54 21.28 13.02
N VAL A 10 -6.20 20.93 11.91
CA VAL A 10 -5.55 20.65 10.63
C VAL A 10 -4.85 21.89 10.11
N THR A 11 -5.54 23.03 10.11
CA THR A 11 -4.96 24.31 9.67
C THR A 11 -3.75 24.70 10.52
N THR A 12 -3.82 24.51 11.82
CA THR A 12 -2.73 24.78 12.77
C THR A 12 -1.55 23.85 12.51
N PHE A 13 -1.81 22.56 12.28
CA PHE A 13 -0.77 21.58 11.97
C PHE A 13 -0.06 21.91 10.68
N LEU A 14 -0.78 22.21 9.61
CA LEU A 14 -0.20 22.57 8.30
C LEU A 14 0.73 23.79 8.34
N ARG A 15 0.46 24.77 9.22
CA ARG A 15 1.29 25.99 9.37
C ARG A 15 2.59 25.76 10.13
N GLN A 16 2.77 24.62 10.78
CA GLN A 16 3.99 24.30 11.50
C GLN A 16 5.12 23.98 10.53
N ARG A 17 6.35 24.15 10.96
CA ARG A 17 7.51 23.60 10.26
C ARG A 17 7.68 22.15 10.69
N HIS A 18 7.74 21.26 9.72
CA HIS A 18 7.84 19.82 9.96
C HIS A 18 9.27 19.32 9.75
N GLY A 19 9.67 18.37 10.55
CA GLY A 19 10.95 17.68 10.47
C GLY A 19 10.76 16.18 10.67
N GLN A 20 11.33 15.63 11.74
CA GLN A 20 11.32 14.21 12.08
C GLN A 20 10.51 13.97 13.34
N PHE A 21 10.13 12.71 13.56
CA PHE A 21 9.66 12.22 14.86
C PHE A 21 10.59 11.08 15.31
N ILE A 22 11.49 11.37 16.24
CA ILE A 22 12.54 10.46 16.70
C ILE A 22 12.54 10.41 18.21
N ALA A 23 12.70 9.22 18.79
CA ALA A 23 12.77 9.01 20.23
C ALA A 23 11.53 9.54 21.00
N GLY A 24 10.37 9.55 20.35
CA GLY A 24 9.11 10.02 20.92
C GLY A 24 8.94 11.55 20.89
N GLU A 25 9.76 12.28 20.12
CA GLU A 25 9.72 13.74 20.06
C GLU A 25 9.82 14.27 18.64
N ARG A 26 9.17 15.42 18.41
CA ARG A 26 9.38 16.19 17.18
C ARG A 26 10.80 16.75 17.19
N GLN A 27 11.50 16.55 16.11
CA GLN A 27 12.80 17.15 15.88
C GLN A 27 12.74 18.07 14.67
N ALA A 28 13.33 19.26 14.76
CA ALA A 28 13.55 20.09 13.60
C ALA A 28 14.45 19.34 12.60
N GLY A 29 14.07 19.35 11.32
CA GLY A 29 14.95 18.85 10.28
C GLY A 29 16.14 19.80 10.10
N ASN A 30 17.29 19.25 9.76
CA ASN A 30 18.54 20.00 9.48
C ASN A 30 19.06 19.77 8.05
N GLY A 31 18.31 19.01 7.23
CA GLY A 31 18.63 18.76 5.82
C GLY A 31 18.00 19.77 4.86
N THR A 32 17.82 19.36 3.63
CA THR A 32 17.17 20.16 2.57
C THR A 32 15.67 20.30 2.81
N ASN A 33 15.11 21.47 2.51
CA ASN A 33 13.66 21.68 2.54
C ASN A 33 13.01 21.07 1.31
N PHE A 34 11.81 20.54 1.49
CA PHE A 34 10.89 20.21 0.41
C PHE A 34 9.47 20.61 0.80
N SER A 35 8.63 20.89 -0.19
CA SER A 35 7.27 21.37 0.05
C SER A 35 6.25 20.28 -0.25
N VAL A 36 5.23 20.22 0.57
CA VAL A 36 4.02 19.41 0.32
C VAL A 36 3.01 20.27 -0.41
N THR A 37 2.50 19.77 -1.52
CA THR A 37 1.55 20.49 -2.38
C THR A 37 0.17 19.86 -2.26
N ASN A 38 -0.88 20.69 -2.20
CA ASN A 38 -2.25 20.21 -2.33
C ASN A 38 -2.55 19.89 -3.80
N PRO A 39 -2.82 18.63 -4.16
CA PRO A 39 -3.04 18.22 -5.54
C PRO A 39 -4.24 18.89 -6.22
N ALA A 40 -5.23 19.33 -5.43
CA ALA A 40 -6.43 19.97 -5.95
C ALA A 40 -6.21 21.43 -6.37
N THR A 41 -5.15 22.08 -5.85
CA THR A 41 -4.89 23.50 -6.13
C THR A 41 -3.50 23.76 -6.71
N GLY A 42 -2.60 22.76 -6.70
CA GLY A 42 -1.20 22.95 -7.07
C GLY A 42 -0.41 23.82 -6.08
N LYS A 43 -1.01 24.26 -4.96
CA LYS A 43 -0.38 25.18 -4.01
C LYS A 43 0.32 24.45 -2.88
N ILE A 44 1.43 25.03 -2.42
CA ILE A 44 2.16 24.54 -1.24
C ILE A 44 1.28 24.72 0.00
N ILE A 45 1.18 23.67 0.82
CA ILE A 45 0.40 23.64 2.06
C ILE A 45 1.26 23.48 3.30
N ALA A 46 2.48 22.97 3.17
CA ALA A 46 3.43 22.86 4.26
C ALA A 46 4.86 22.74 3.74
N ASP A 47 5.82 23.12 4.57
CA ASP A 47 7.25 22.85 4.35
C ASP A 47 7.75 21.79 5.30
N VAL A 48 8.50 20.85 4.76
CA VAL A 48 9.13 19.74 5.49
C VAL A 48 10.64 19.78 5.28
N VAL A 49 11.37 19.55 6.33
CA VAL A 49 12.83 19.48 6.28
C VAL A 49 13.25 18.02 6.29
N SER A 50 14.07 17.62 5.33
CA SER A 50 14.64 16.28 5.27
C SER A 50 15.52 16.00 6.47
N ALA A 51 15.60 14.74 6.88
CA ALA A 51 16.59 14.29 7.85
C ALA A 51 18.01 14.45 7.28
N THR A 52 18.95 14.65 8.18
CA THR A 52 20.37 14.49 7.89
C THR A 52 20.78 13.01 8.07
N PRO A 53 21.95 12.59 7.57
CA PRO A 53 22.53 11.30 7.90
C PRO A 53 22.59 11.01 9.40
N ALA A 54 22.93 12.01 10.21
CA ALA A 54 23.00 11.89 11.67
C ALA A 54 21.63 11.64 12.31
N GLN A 55 20.56 12.24 11.78
CA GLN A 55 19.19 12.00 12.24
C GLN A 55 18.67 10.62 11.81
N ALA A 56 19.05 10.15 10.63
CA ALA A 56 18.74 8.78 10.20
C ALA A 56 19.42 7.75 11.10
N GLU A 57 20.70 7.97 11.45
CA GLU A 57 21.46 7.19 12.42
C GLU A 57 20.77 7.20 13.79
N GLU A 58 20.42 8.38 14.31
CA GLU A 58 19.74 8.54 15.60
C GLU A 58 18.42 7.78 15.66
N ALA A 59 17.63 7.80 14.58
CA ALA A 59 16.35 7.09 14.50
C ALA A 59 16.55 5.57 14.63
N ILE A 60 17.51 4.98 13.91
CA ILE A 60 17.83 3.55 14.04
C ILE A 60 18.36 3.22 15.42
N GLN A 61 19.27 4.03 15.96
CA GLN A 61 19.82 3.86 17.29
C GLN A 61 18.77 3.97 18.40
N SER A 62 17.83 4.92 18.26
CA SER A 62 16.68 5.04 19.15
C SER A 62 15.81 3.79 19.10
N ALA A 63 15.48 3.31 17.89
CA ALA A 63 14.73 2.08 17.70
C ALA A 63 15.46 0.85 18.29
N ARG A 64 16.78 0.78 18.13
CA ARG A 64 17.61 -0.30 18.67
C ARG A 64 17.61 -0.33 20.20
N ARG A 65 17.74 0.82 20.86
CA ARG A 65 17.65 0.92 22.33
C ARG A 65 16.23 0.55 22.80
N ALA A 66 15.20 1.05 22.15
CA ALA A 66 13.81 0.74 22.49
C ALA A 66 13.49 -0.75 22.30
N PHE A 67 14.10 -1.43 21.31
CA PHE A 67 13.89 -2.84 21.03
C PHE A 67 14.23 -3.72 22.24
N ASP A 68 15.29 -3.43 23.00
CA ASP A 68 15.69 -4.25 24.15
C ASP A 68 14.66 -4.24 25.30
N VAL A 69 13.86 -3.19 25.39
CA VAL A 69 12.74 -3.07 26.34
C VAL A 69 11.47 -3.64 25.72
N TRP A 70 11.15 -3.25 24.47
CA TRP A 70 9.91 -3.60 23.80
C TRP A 70 9.74 -5.10 23.59
N ARG A 71 10.79 -5.81 23.14
CA ARG A 71 10.77 -7.27 22.94
C ARG A 71 10.51 -8.06 24.23
N LYS A 72 10.83 -7.50 25.40
CA LYS A 72 10.61 -8.12 26.71
C LYS A 72 9.26 -7.75 27.31
N MET A 73 8.56 -6.77 26.76
CA MET A 73 7.23 -6.40 27.23
C MET A 73 6.26 -7.57 27.04
N PRO A 74 5.42 -7.89 28.04
CA PRO A 74 4.40 -8.93 27.89
C PRO A 74 3.56 -8.73 26.65
N THR A 75 3.29 -9.81 25.90
CA THR A 75 2.62 -9.74 24.59
C THR A 75 1.28 -9.04 24.66
N LEU A 76 0.48 -9.31 25.70
CA LEU A 76 -0.83 -8.67 25.89
C LEU A 76 -0.73 -7.16 26.13
N GLN A 77 0.36 -6.67 26.76
CA GLN A 77 0.58 -5.24 26.92
C GLN A 77 0.88 -4.58 25.57
N ARG A 78 1.67 -5.23 24.70
CA ARG A 78 1.89 -4.73 23.33
C ARG A 78 0.58 -4.68 22.54
N GLY A 79 -0.26 -5.73 22.65
CA GLY A 79 -1.59 -5.77 22.06
C GLY A 79 -2.50 -4.65 22.57
N ALA A 80 -2.48 -4.38 23.87
CA ALA A 80 -3.27 -3.31 24.48
C ALA A 80 -2.87 -1.92 23.97
N LEU A 81 -1.55 -1.68 23.74
CA LEU A 81 -1.09 -0.43 23.14
C LEU A 81 -1.54 -0.27 21.68
N LEU A 82 -1.54 -1.37 20.89
CA LEU A 82 -2.09 -1.34 19.53
C LEU A 82 -3.59 -1.02 19.52
N LEU A 83 -4.38 -1.60 20.44
CA LEU A 83 -5.80 -1.27 20.60
C LEU A 83 -5.99 0.20 20.98
N LYS A 84 -5.19 0.71 21.90
CA LYS A 84 -5.26 2.11 22.31
C LYS A 84 -4.88 3.05 21.15
N LEU A 85 -3.90 2.69 20.33
CA LEU A 85 -3.61 3.44 19.10
C LEU A 85 -4.81 3.42 18.14
N ALA A 86 -5.44 2.27 17.94
CA ALA A 86 -6.64 2.17 17.12
C ALA A 86 -7.75 3.10 17.59
N ASP A 87 -8.00 3.15 18.90
CA ASP A 87 -9.00 4.03 19.50
C ASP A 87 -8.62 5.52 19.39
N THR A 88 -7.32 5.82 19.53
CA THR A 88 -6.78 7.18 19.35
C THR A 88 -6.94 7.65 17.91
N LEU A 89 -6.59 6.81 16.91
CA LEU A 89 -6.79 7.15 15.50
C LEU A 89 -8.27 7.33 15.17
N ALA A 90 -9.14 6.48 15.71
CA ALA A 90 -10.60 6.61 15.54
C ALA A 90 -11.14 7.93 16.12
N ALA A 91 -10.62 8.38 17.27
CA ALA A 91 -10.98 9.67 17.87
C ALA A 91 -10.52 10.87 17.02
N HIS A 92 -9.41 10.75 16.31
CA HIS A 92 -8.84 11.77 15.41
C HIS A 92 -9.19 11.53 13.92
N ARG A 93 -10.23 10.74 13.65
CA ARG A 93 -10.61 10.30 12.31
C ARG A 93 -10.79 11.46 11.33
N GLU A 94 -11.49 12.51 11.71
CA GLU A 94 -11.77 13.63 10.82
C GLU A 94 -10.51 14.49 10.56
N GLU A 95 -9.72 14.76 11.60
CA GLU A 95 -8.44 15.45 11.49
C GLU A 95 -7.52 14.75 10.48
N LEU A 96 -7.31 13.46 10.67
CA LEU A 96 -6.44 12.66 9.81
C LEU A 96 -6.99 12.51 8.39
N ALA A 97 -8.31 12.34 8.23
CA ALA A 97 -8.94 12.24 6.91
C ALA A 97 -8.79 13.53 6.10
N GLN A 98 -9.00 14.70 6.71
CA GLN A 98 -8.78 15.98 6.04
C GLN A 98 -7.30 16.19 5.68
N LEU A 99 -6.39 15.87 6.60
CA LEU A 99 -4.95 15.97 6.37
C LEU A 99 -4.52 15.06 5.21
N GLU A 100 -5.02 13.83 5.16
CA GLU A 100 -4.76 12.88 4.07
C GLU A 100 -5.31 13.39 2.75
N SER A 101 -6.55 13.88 2.73
CA SER A 101 -7.19 14.40 1.51
C SER A 101 -6.44 15.59 0.90
N VAL A 102 -5.97 16.53 1.73
CA VAL A 102 -5.23 17.70 1.21
C VAL A 102 -3.81 17.38 0.77
N CYS A 103 -3.20 16.30 1.30
CA CYS A 103 -1.87 15.87 0.90
C CYS A 103 -1.87 14.95 -0.34
N SER A 104 -2.86 14.07 -0.46
CA SER A 104 -2.86 13.02 -1.49
C SER A 104 -3.86 13.26 -2.63
N GLY A 105 -4.82 14.16 -2.46
CA GLY A 105 -5.92 14.37 -3.42
C GLY A 105 -7.03 13.31 -3.33
N LYS A 106 -6.93 12.35 -2.41
CA LYS A 106 -7.96 11.35 -2.13
C LYS A 106 -9.23 12.01 -1.64
N THR A 107 -10.40 11.56 -2.10
CA THR A 107 -11.66 12.11 -1.61
C THR A 107 -11.84 11.90 -0.13
N ILE A 108 -12.49 12.84 0.55
CA ILE A 108 -12.70 12.79 2.01
C ILE A 108 -13.46 11.53 2.44
N THR A 109 -14.38 11.06 1.61
CA THR A 109 -15.12 9.82 1.85
C THR A 109 -14.22 8.60 1.83
N LEU A 110 -13.25 8.51 0.90
CA LEU A 110 -12.25 7.45 0.85
C LEU A 110 -11.22 7.60 1.97
N SER A 111 -10.80 8.82 2.31
CA SER A 111 -9.87 9.06 3.41
C SER A 111 -10.48 8.62 4.75
N ARG A 112 -11.77 8.87 4.98
CA ARG A 112 -12.46 8.38 6.18
C ARG A 112 -12.65 6.85 6.17
N GLY A 113 -13.26 6.31 5.12
CA GLY A 113 -13.67 4.90 5.05
C GLY A 113 -12.53 3.94 4.72
N LEU A 114 -11.88 4.14 3.58
CA LEU A 114 -10.86 3.21 3.10
C LEU A 114 -9.50 3.41 3.77
N GLU A 115 -9.11 4.65 4.09
CA GLU A 115 -7.81 4.91 4.72
C GLU A 115 -7.89 4.73 6.26
N LEU A 116 -8.75 5.52 6.94
CA LEU A 116 -8.75 5.56 8.41
C LEU A 116 -9.51 4.39 9.05
N ASP A 117 -10.74 4.13 8.63
CA ASP A 117 -11.55 3.09 9.25
C ASP A 117 -10.93 1.71 9.07
N GLN A 118 -10.33 1.44 7.89
CA GLN A 118 -9.57 0.21 7.68
C GLN A 118 -8.26 0.19 8.47
N SER A 119 -7.53 1.29 8.58
CA SER A 119 -6.33 1.36 9.44
C SER A 119 -6.64 0.98 10.88
N VAL A 120 -7.75 1.47 11.41
CA VAL A 120 -8.24 1.12 12.76
C VAL A 120 -8.57 -0.39 12.84
N ALA A 121 -9.25 -0.92 11.83
CA ALA A 121 -9.58 -2.36 11.78
C ALA A 121 -8.32 -3.24 11.71
N PHE A 122 -7.33 -2.86 10.92
CA PHE A 122 -6.04 -3.55 10.84
C PHE A 122 -5.29 -3.54 12.17
N LEU A 123 -5.22 -2.40 12.85
CA LEU A 123 -4.61 -2.32 14.19
C LEU A 123 -5.28 -3.28 15.18
N ARG A 124 -6.60 -3.32 15.19
CA ARG A 124 -7.37 -4.24 16.06
C ARG A 124 -7.13 -5.71 15.72
N TYR A 125 -7.07 -6.03 14.43
CA TYR A 125 -6.74 -7.39 13.98
C TYR A 125 -5.35 -7.82 14.45
N PHE A 126 -4.33 -7.00 14.20
CA PHE A 126 -2.96 -7.30 14.62
C PHE A 126 -2.82 -7.38 16.14
N ALA A 127 -3.50 -6.51 16.90
CA ALA A 127 -3.56 -6.61 18.35
C ALA A 127 -4.08 -7.97 18.83
N GLY A 128 -5.02 -8.56 18.09
CA GLY A 128 -5.56 -9.89 18.33
C GLY A 128 -4.55 -11.04 18.19
N TRP A 129 -3.39 -10.81 17.56
CA TRP A 129 -2.29 -11.78 17.50
C TRP A 129 -1.41 -11.79 18.76
N ALA A 130 -1.56 -10.81 19.65
CA ALA A 130 -0.85 -10.78 20.91
C ALA A 130 -1.13 -12.05 21.73
N GLY A 131 -0.08 -12.79 22.06
CA GLY A 131 -0.19 -14.07 22.76
C GLY A 131 -0.50 -15.30 21.87
N LYS A 132 -0.68 -15.13 20.54
CA LYS A 132 -0.94 -16.24 19.61
C LYS A 132 0.26 -16.59 18.74
N ILE A 133 1.36 -15.86 18.83
CA ILE A 133 2.62 -16.15 18.14
C ILE A 133 3.37 -17.17 18.98
N THR A 134 3.32 -18.45 18.56
CA THR A 134 3.79 -19.60 19.34
C THR A 134 4.94 -20.30 18.63
N GLY A 135 5.68 -21.13 19.39
CA GLY A 135 6.55 -22.15 18.88
C GLY A 135 5.91 -23.53 19.03
N GLU A 136 6.71 -24.57 18.80
CA GLU A 136 6.30 -25.98 18.81
C GLU A 136 7.15 -26.78 19.77
N THR A 137 6.60 -27.83 20.36
CA THR A 137 7.36 -28.90 21.04
C THR A 137 7.57 -30.04 20.05
N LEU A 138 8.83 -30.47 19.89
CA LEU A 138 9.24 -31.42 18.87
C LEU A 138 9.68 -32.73 19.51
N ASN A 139 9.31 -33.86 18.90
CA ASN A 139 9.85 -35.17 19.23
C ASN A 139 11.21 -35.34 18.53
N VAL A 140 12.24 -35.74 19.31
CA VAL A 140 13.56 -36.04 18.76
C VAL A 140 13.50 -37.33 17.98
N SER A 141 13.95 -37.34 16.74
CA SER A 141 13.83 -38.49 15.82
C SER A 141 15.01 -39.46 15.92
N LEU A 142 16.17 -39.04 16.42
CA LEU A 142 17.35 -39.87 16.54
C LEU A 142 17.39 -40.56 17.89
N PRO A 143 17.83 -41.84 17.94
CA PRO A 143 17.99 -42.57 19.21
C PRO A 143 19.09 -41.88 20.06
N SER A 144 18.92 -41.90 21.37
CA SER A 144 20.00 -41.53 22.29
C SER A 144 21.13 -42.55 22.22
N MET A 145 22.36 -42.11 22.49
CA MET A 145 23.53 -43.00 22.53
C MET A 145 23.67 -43.70 23.89
N GLY A 146 22.72 -43.49 24.82
CA GLY A 146 22.67 -44.05 26.17
C GLY A 146 21.27 -43.92 26.79
N GLU A 147 21.20 -43.67 28.10
CA GLU A 147 19.94 -43.46 28.83
C GLU A 147 19.44 -42.01 28.81
N GLU A 148 20.13 -41.12 28.06
CA GLU A 148 19.79 -39.72 27.99
C GLU A 148 18.43 -39.48 27.37
N ARG A 149 17.71 -38.50 27.91
CA ARG A 149 16.45 -38.01 27.37
C ARG A 149 16.63 -36.62 26.79
N TYR A 150 15.84 -36.33 25.78
CA TYR A 150 15.91 -35.05 25.09
C TYR A 150 14.52 -34.39 25.02
N THR A 151 14.48 -33.10 25.23
CA THR A 151 13.32 -32.25 24.95
C THR A 151 13.75 -31.18 23.97
N ALA A 152 12.99 -31.04 22.89
CA ALA A 152 13.22 -30.01 21.88
C ALA A 152 11.96 -29.12 21.71
N PHE A 153 12.19 -27.83 21.63
CA PHE A 153 11.11 -26.86 21.32
C PHE A 153 11.63 -25.70 20.51
N THR A 154 10.72 -25.01 19.85
CA THR A 154 11.03 -23.79 19.13
C THR A 154 10.42 -22.56 19.83
N GLN A 155 11.03 -21.40 19.60
CA GLN A 155 10.54 -20.12 20.05
C GLN A 155 10.64 -19.11 18.90
N ARG A 156 9.60 -18.31 18.70
CA ARG A 156 9.67 -17.18 17.79
C ARG A 156 10.21 -15.95 18.51
N GLN A 157 11.27 -15.38 17.98
CA GLN A 157 11.92 -14.17 18.52
C GLN A 157 11.78 -13.02 17.51
N PRO A 158 11.48 -11.79 17.97
CA PRO A 158 11.45 -10.63 17.07
C PRO A 158 12.81 -10.38 16.45
N ILE A 159 12.82 -10.04 15.15
CA ILE A 159 14.08 -9.90 14.39
C ILE A 159 14.90 -8.66 14.71
N GLY A 160 14.29 -7.60 15.26
CA GLY A 160 15.02 -6.37 15.58
C GLY A 160 14.33 -5.09 15.11
N VAL A 161 15.13 -4.15 14.59
CA VAL A 161 14.64 -2.89 14.03
C VAL A 161 14.19 -3.12 12.59
N VAL A 162 12.98 -2.67 12.28
CA VAL A 162 12.39 -2.71 10.92
C VAL A 162 12.45 -1.31 10.32
N VAL A 163 12.86 -1.22 9.05
CA VAL A 163 12.73 -0.01 8.24
C VAL A 163 11.52 -0.18 7.33
N GLY A 164 10.49 0.62 7.56
CA GLY A 164 9.27 0.67 6.74
C GLY A 164 9.34 1.84 5.74
N ILE A 165 9.30 1.57 4.44
CA ILE A 165 9.25 2.61 3.41
C ILE A 165 7.89 2.54 2.74
N VAL A 166 7.14 3.64 2.78
CA VAL A 166 5.74 3.67 2.37
C VAL A 166 5.47 4.67 1.26
N PRO A 167 4.52 4.37 0.34
CA PRO A 167 4.16 5.21 -0.77
C PRO A 167 3.17 6.32 -0.36
N TRP A 168 2.75 7.11 -1.34
CA TRP A 168 1.87 8.26 -1.17
C TRP A 168 0.38 7.96 -1.35
N ASN A 169 0.01 6.82 -1.94
CA ASN A 169 -1.39 6.56 -2.33
C ASN A 169 -2.29 6.11 -1.15
N PHE A 170 -1.72 5.42 -0.15
CA PHE A 170 -2.36 5.04 1.10
C PHE A 170 -1.33 5.14 2.24
N SER A 171 -0.96 6.37 2.57
CA SER A 171 0.17 6.63 3.47
C SER A 171 -0.06 6.09 4.87
N ILE A 172 -1.23 6.28 5.47
CA ILE A 172 -1.55 5.80 6.81
C ILE A 172 -1.74 4.28 6.79
N MET A 173 -2.60 3.79 5.91
CA MET A 173 -3.00 2.38 5.90
C MET A 173 -1.79 1.47 5.64
N ILE A 174 -0.97 1.76 4.65
CA ILE A 174 0.23 0.94 4.36
C ILE A 174 1.29 1.06 5.47
N ALA A 175 1.41 2.22 6.11
CA ALA A 175 2.27 2.35 7.29
C ALA A 175 1.76 1.49 8.45
N ILE A 176 0.45 1.47 8.69
CA ILE A 176 -0.18 0.64 9.73
C ILE A 176 0.03 -0.85 9.47
N TRP A 177 -0.04 -1.31 8.21
CA TRP A 177 0.26 -2.71 7.88
C TRP A 177 1.64 -3.14 8.37
N LYS A 178 2.65 -2.31 8.12
CA LYS A 178 4.04 -2.57 8.51
C LYS A 178 4.27 -2.38 10.01
N LEU A 179 3.73 -1.28 10.55
CA LEU A 179 3.86 -0.92 11.95
C LEU A 179 3.21 -1.97 12.87
N ALA A 180 1.95 -2.31 12.62
CA ALA A 180 1.21 -3.22 13.48
C ALA A 180 1.82 -4.64 13.48
N ALA A 181 2.22 -5.14 12.30
CA ALA A 181 2.91 -6.43 12.18
C ALA A 181 4.25 -6.44 12.94
N ALA A 182 5.08 -5.39 12.76
CA ALA A 182 6.35 -5.27 13.48
C ALA A 182 6.14 -5.23 14.99
N LEU A 183 5.24 -4.37 15.46
CA LEU A 183 5.05 -4.12 16.89
C LEU A 183 4.45 -5.30 17.65
N VAL A 184 3.46 -5.98 17.07
CA VAL A 184 2.86 -7.17 17.72
C VAL A 184 3.88 -8.30 17.86
N CYS A 185 4.77 -8.47 16.87
CA CYS A 185 5.88 -9.42 16.92
C CYS A 185 6.96 -9.03 17.93
N GLY A 186 6.99 -7.78 18.40
CA GLY A 186 7.99 -7.27 19.36
C GLY A 186 9.19 -6.58 18.70
N CYS A 187 9.11 -6.28 17.40
CA CYS A 187 10.07 -5.43 16.69
C CYS A 187 9.81 -3.95 16.96
N THR A 188 10.79 -3.10 16.71
CA THR A 188 10.63 -1.64 16.64
C THR A 188 10.71 -1.19 15.19
N ILE A 189 10.24 0.03 14.89
CA ILE A 189 10.13 0.48 13.50
C ILE A 189 10.60 1.91 13.30
N VAL A 190 11.30 2.13 12.16
CA VAL A 190 11.60 3.44 11.60
C VAL A 190 10.84 3.53 10.26
N ILE A 191 9.91 4.46 10.15
CA ILE A 191 9.10 4.66 8.93
C ILE A 191 9.68 5.82 8.13
N LYS A 192 9.90 5.61 6.84
CA LYS A 192 10.16 6.67 5.87
C LYS A 192 8.94 6.85 4.98
N PRO A 193 8.16 7.94 5.18
CA PRO A 193 7.05 8.27 4.28
C PRO A 193 7.52 8.71 2.91
N SER A 194 6.58 8.74 1.95
CA SER A 194 6.78 9.47 0.71
C SER A 194 6.89 10.97 0.99
N GLU A 195 7.70 11.66 0.21
CA GLU A 195 7.83 13.12 0.24
C GLU A 195 6.53 13.85 -0.14
N TYR A 196 5.62 13.20 -0.84
CA TYR A 196 4.33 13.78 -1.22
C TYR A 196 3.32 13.79 -0.08
N THR A 197 3.37 12.82 0.84
CA THR A 197 2.38 12.66 1.91
C THR A 197 3.01 12.35 3.28
N PRO A 198 4.00 13.15 3.75
CA PRO A 198 4.70 12.85 5.01
C PRO A 198 3.91 13.27 6.25
N LEU A 199 2.97 14.22 6.11
CA LEU A 199 2.37 14.92 7.24
C LEU A 199 1.47 14.03 8.09
N THR A 200 0.66 13.19 7.45
CA THR A 200 -0.23 12.26 8.16
C THR A 200 0.53 11.27 9.04
N LEU A 201 1.69 10.79 8.57
CA LEU A 201 2.51 9.85 9.36
C LEU A 201 3.25 10.52 10.53
N LEU A 202 3.63 11.78 10.39
CA LEU A 202 4.13 12.56 11.53
C LEU A 202 3.04 12.69 12.60
N ARG A 203 1.80 13.00 12.19
CA ARG A 203 0.68 13.10 13.15
C ARG A 203 0.34 11.75 13.79
N VAL A 204 0.34 10.66 13.02
CA VAL A 204 0.14 9.30 13.55
C VAL A 204 1.21 8.93 14.58
N ALA A 205 2.47 9.32 14.37
CA ALA A 205 3.54 9.06 15.34
C ALA A 205 3.34 9.81 16.66
N GLU A 206 2.86 11.05 16.60
CA GLU A 206 2.48 11.82 17.79
C GLU A 206 1.33 11.18 18.54
N LEU A 207 0.28 10.77 17.84
CA LEU A 207 -0.86 10.06 18.39
C LEU A 207 -0.45 8.71 19.01
N ALA A 208 0.55 8.03 18.45
CA ALA A 208 1.12 6.84 19.06
C ALA A 208 1.81 7.14 20.41
N LYS A 209 2.52 8.27 20.52
CA LYS A 209 3.06 8.72 21.80
C LYS A 209 1.94 9.02 22.81
N GLU A 210 0.90 9.72 22.40
CA GLU A 210 -0.30 9.99 23.23
C GLU A 210 -1.00 8.69 23.67
N ALA A 211 -1.03 7.66 22.80
CA ALA A 211 -1.50 6.32 23.13
C ALA A 211 -0.61 5.58 24.13
N GLY A 212 0.60 6.09 24.43
CA GLY A 212 1.50 5.56 25.46
C GLY A 212 2.57 4.61 24.94
N PHE A 213 2.88 4.59 23.66
CA PHE A 213 4.02 3.84 23.14
C PHE A 213 5.33 4.38 23.73
N PRO A 214 6.25 3.49 24.15
CA PRO A 214 7.56 3.92 24.65
C PRO A 214 8.35 4.68 23.58
N ASN A 215 9.14 5.66 24.01
CA ASN A 215 9.98 6.45 23.13
C ASN A 215 10.93 5.55 22.33
N GLY A 216 11.02 5.79 21.02
CA GLY A 216 11.87 5.05 20.09
C GLY A 216 11.28 3.77 19.52
N VAL A 217 10.13 3.27 20.03
CA VAL A 217 9.44 2.10 19.46
C VAL A 217 8.94 2.41 18.04
N ILE A 218 8.47 3.63 17.81
CA ILE A 218 8.02 4.15 16.52
C ILE A 218 8.81 5.43 16.24
N ASN A 219 9.44 5.51 15.06
CA ASN A 219 10.13 6.70 14.59
C ASN A 219 9.70 6.98 13.15
N VAL A 220 9.63 8.27 12.78
CA VAL A 220 9.31 8.72 11.41
C VAL A 220 10.41 9.65 10.93
N VAL A 221 11.01 9.30 9.79
CA VAL A 221 12.15 10.03 9.22
C VAL A 221 11.79 10.46 7.80
N ASN A 222 11.68 11.77 7.59
CA ASN A 222 11.36 12.35 6.29
C ASN A 222 12.61 12.60 5.46
N GLY A 223 12.47 12.49 4.14
CA GLY A 223 13.53 12.84 3.21
C GLY A 223 13.04 12.75 1.78
N ALA A 224 13.35 13.77 0.99
CA ALA A 224 13.13 13.75 -0.44
C ALA A 224 14.16 12.83 -1.12
N GLY A 225 13.74 12.15 -2.19
CA GLY A 225 14.61 11.22 -2.92
C GLY A 225 14.96 9.94 -2.14
N GLY A 226 16.01 9.26 -2.58
CA GLY A 226 16.38 7.92 -2.09
C GLY A 226 17.50 7.88 -1.04
N GLU A 227 18.20 8.98 -0.77
CA GLU A 227 19.42 8.98 0.06
C GLU A 227 19.15 8.52 1.49
N ILE A 228 18.18 9.11 2.17
CA ILE A 228 17.83 8.74 3.54
C ILE A 228 17.36 7.29 3.62
N ALA A 229 16.57 6.83 2.63
CA ALA A 229 16.15 5.43 2.55
C ALA A 229 17.35 4.49 2.45
N GLN A 230 18.34 4.82 1.61
CA GLN A 230 19.55 4.00 1.45
C GLN A 230 20.36 3.95 2.75
N GLN A 231 20.49 5.05 3.47
CA GLN A 231 21.18 5.09 4.77
C GLN A 231 20.49 4.21 5.82
N LEU A 232 19.16 4.32 5.93
CA LEU A 232 18.36 3.47 6.82
C LEU A 232 18.51 1.98 6.47
N ILE A 233 18.46 1.64 5.17
CA ILE A 233 18.61 0.26 4.68
C ILE A 233 20.02 -0.26 4.95
N ALA A 234 21.05 0.53 4.72
CA ALA A 234 22.44 0.12 4.87
C ALA A 234 22.88 -0.05 6.33
N HIS A 235 22.16 0.56 7.28
CA HIS A 235 22.54 0.58 8.69
C HIS A 235 22.65 -0.85 9.28
N PRO A 236 23.74 -1.19 10.03
CA PRO A 236 23.95 -2.55 10.56
C PRO A 236 22.82 -3.03 11.49
N ASP A 237 22.23 -2.14 12.28
CA ASP A 237 21.12 -2.49 13.18
C ASP A 237 19.75 -2.60 12.50
N CYS A 238 19.64 -2.27 11.20
CA CYS A 238 18.44 -2.58 10.42
C CYS A 238 18.36 -4.09 10.15
N ALA A 239 17.42 -4.77 10.77
CA ALA A 239 17.24 -6.22 10.61
C ALA A 239 16.38 -6.58 9.39
N LYS A 240 15.41 -5.73 9.05
CA LYS A 240 14.45 -5.95 7.95
C LYS A 240 14.08 -4.64 7.27
N VAL A 241 13.89 -4.74 5.97
CA VAL A 241 13.27 -3.68 5.16
C VAL A 241 11.90 -4.16 4.68
N SER A 242 10.86 -3.38 4.96
CA SER A 242 9.53 -3.57 4.40
C SER A 242 9.22 -2.38 3.49
N PHE A 243 9.17 -2.63 2.19
CA PHE A 243 9.00 -1.60 1.17
C PHE A 243 7.69 -1.79 0.41
N THR A 244 6.95 -0.71 0.20
CA THR A 244 5.85 -0.64 -0.77
C THR A 244 6.10 0.54 -1.71
N GLY A 245 6.02 0.31 -3.03
CA GLY A 245 6.24 1.35 -4.03
C GLY A 245 6.47 0.81 -5.43
N SER A 246 7.14 1.61 -6.29
CA SER A 246 7.38 1.23 -7.68
C SER A 246 8.35 0.06 -7.83
N VAL A 247 8.17 -0.73 -8.89
CA VAL A 247 9.05 -1.88 -9.22
C VAL A 247 10.51 -1.45 -9.35
N ALA A 248 10.77 -0.33 -10.03
CA ALA A 248 12.13 0.18 -10.22
C ALA A 248 12.82 0.55 -8.90
N THR A 249 12.09 1.13 -7.95
CA THR A 249 12.61 1.46 -6.62
C THR A 249 12.75 0.19 -5.77
N GLY A 250 11.78 -0.73 -5.86
CA GLY A 250 11.83 -2.01 -5.15
C GLY A 250 13.06 -2.84 -5.50
N GLU A 251 13.47 -2.85 -6.78
CA GLU A 251 14.69 -3.54 -7.19
C GLU A 251 15.95 -2.90 -6.58
N LYS A 252 16.03 -1.57 -6.48
CA LYS A 252 17.13 -0.88 -5.78
C LYS A 252 17.15 -1.22 -4.27
N VAL A 253 15.99 -1.22 -3.63
CA VAL A 253 15.83 -1.59 -2.22
C VAL A 253 16.25 -3.05 -2.00
N ARG A 254 15.80 -3.96 -2.86
CA ARG A 254 16.17 -5.38 -2.81
C ARG A 254 17.67 -5.57 -2.86
N ARG A 255 18.33 -4.97 -3.84
CA ARG A 255 19.80 -5.05 -3.99
C ARG A 255 20.52 -4.52 -2.76
N SER A 256 20.12 -3.36 -2.25
CA SER A 256 20.73 -2.75 -1.06
C SER A 256 20.54 -3.61 0.20
N ALA A 257 19.34 -4.14 0.43
CA ALA A 257 19.04 -4.97 1.59
C ALA A 257 19.75 -6.35 1.54
N THR A 258 19.72 -7.03 0.39
CA THR A 258 20.31 -8.36 0.25
C THR A 258 21.84 -8.35 0.27
N SER A 259 22.49 -7.28 -0.21
CA SER A 259 23.95 -7.15 -0.14
C SER A 259 24.48 -7.11 1.31
N SER A 260 23.64 -6.78 2.27
CA SER A 260 23.94 -6.77 3.71
C SER A 260 23.24 -7.88 4.51
N GLY A 261 22.67 -8.88 3.83
CA GLY A 261 22.06 -10.06 4.45
C GLY A 261 20.74 -9.80 5.18
N LYS A 262 20.08 -8.66 4.92
CA LYS A 262 18.83 -8.28 5.60
C LYS A 262 17.61 -8.96 5.00
N ARG A 263 16.61 -9.21 5.82
CA ARG A 263 15.31 -9.63 5.34
C ARG A 263 14.63 -8.50 4.58
N VAL A 264 13.89 -8.85 3.53
CA VAL A 264 13.14 -7.87 2.72
C VAL A 264 11.77 -8.40 2.39
N THR A 265 10.74 -7.57 2.57
CA THR A 265 9.44 -7.74 1.96
C THR A 265 9.20 -6.58 1.00
N LEU A 266 8.69 -6.90 -0.18
CA LEU A 266 8.43 -5.95 -1.25
C LEU A 266 6.99 -6.10 -1.71
N GLU A 267 6.25 -5.01 -1.64
CA GLU A 267 4.94 -4.86 -2.24
C GLU A 267 5.07 -3.83 -3.36
N LEU A 268 5.02 -4.31 -4.61
CA LEU A 268 5.34 -3.51 -5.78
C LEU A 268 4.11 -3.31 -6.66
N GLY A 269 4.28 -2.55 -7.73
CA GLY A 269 3.25 -2.34 -8.72
C GLY A 269 2.84 -3.62 -9.46
N GLY A 270 1.77 -3.49 -10.19
CA GLY A 270 1.25 -4.53 -11.06
C GLY A 270 0.72 -3.95 -12.37
N LYS A 271 0.31 -4.81 -13.27
CA LYS A 271 -0.55 -4.49 -14.40
C LYS A 271 -1.74 -5.42 -14.33
N ASN A 272 -2.56 -5.20 -13.28
CA ASN A 272 -3.57 -6.15 -12.86
C ASN A 272 -4.67 -6.32 -13.92
N ALA A 273 -5.23 -7.51 -13.97
CA ALA A 273 -6.23 -7.89 -14.95
C ALA A 273 -7.60 -8.15 -14.33
N ALA A 274 -8.65 -7.78 -15.03
CA ALA A 274 -10.02 -8.21 -14.77
C ALA A 274 -10.56 -9.00 -15.97
N LEU A 275 -10.94 -10.25 -15.74
CA LEU A 275 -11.52 -11.15 -16.74
C LEU A 275 -13.03 -11.23 -16.55
N PHE A 276 -13.79 -10.73 -17.50
CA PHE A 276 -15.25 -10.81 -17.50
C PHE A 276 -15.72 -11.93 -18.43
N LEU A 277 -16.44 -12.91 -17.88
CA LEU A 277 -16.94 -14.04 -18.67
C LEU A 277 -18.23 -13.69 -19.41
N ASN A 278 -18.56 -14.48 -20.42
CA ASN A 278 -19.62 -14.15 -21.36
C ASN A 278 -21.05 -14.31 -20.81
N ASP A 279 -21.21 -14.92 -19.65
CA ASP A 279 -22.50 -15.09 -18.98
C ASP A 279 -23.03 -13.80 -18.30
N LEU A 280 -22.19 -12.78 -18.14
CA LEU A 280 -22.58 -11.50 -17.56
C LEU A 280 -23.29 -10.60 -18.56
N THR A 281 -24.22 -9.77 -18.07
CA THR A 281 -24.78 -8.67 -18.86
C THR A 281 -23.76 -7.55 -19.06
N ALA A 282 -23.91 -6.75 -20.13
CA ALA A 282 -23.04 -5.59 -20.35
C ALA A 282 -23.11 -4.58 -19.20
N GLN A 283 -24.27 -4.39 -18.56
CA GLN A 283 -24.44 -3.51 -17.40
C GLN A 283 -23.69 -4.02 -16.18
N ALA A 284 -23.72 -5.33 -15.91
CA ALA A 284 -22.95 -5.93 -14.82
C ALA A 284 -21.45 -5.76 -15.05
N MET A 285 -20.98 -5.93 -16.31
CA MET A 285 -19.58 -5.69 -16.67
C MET A 285 -19.17 -4.23 -16.40
N VAL A 286 -19.98 -3.24 -16.80
CA VAL A 286 -19.69 -1.83 -16.56
C VAL A 286 -19.59 -1.52 -15.05
N ASN A 287 -20.48 -2.06 -14.23
CA ASN A 287 -20.41 -1.87 -12.78
C ASN A 287 -19.11 -2.44 -12.19
N GLY A 288 -18.73 -3.67 -12.58
CA GLY A 288 -17.48 -4.28 -12.17
C GLY A 288 -16.23 -3.52 -12.66
N ILE A 289 -16.28 -2.96 -13.88
CA ILE A 289 -15.20 -2.12 -14.42
C ILE A 289 -14.99 -0.86 -13.55
N LEU A 290 -16.09 -0.17 -13.19
CA LEU A 290 -16.01 1.03 -12.36
C LEU A 290 -15.44 0.73 -10.98
N GLU A 291 -15.86 -0.36 -10.36
CA GLU A 291 -15.32 -0.84 -9.08
C GLU A 291 -13.84 -1.17 -9.17
N ALA A 292 -13.44 -1.93 -10.18
CA ALA A 292 -12.10 -2.49 -10.28
C ALA A 292 -11.03 -1.46 -10.69
N GLY A 293 -11.38 -0.45 -11.52
CA GLY A 293 -10.37 0.37 -12.21
C GLY A 293 -10.30 1.83 -11.79
N TYR A 294 -11.37 2.40 -11.25
CA TYR A 294 -11.43 3.87 -11.07
C TYR A 294 -11.41 4.35 -9.62
N LEU A 295 -11.50 3.45 -8.64
CA LEU A 295 -11.40 3.79 -7.23
C LEU A 295 -10.07 4.51 -6.94
N ASN A 296 -10.08 5.55 -6.12
CA ASN A 296 -8.92 6.39 -5.82
C ASN A 296 -8.16 6.87 -7.07
N GLN A 297 -8.87 7.26 -8.11
CA GLN A 297 -8.31 7.67 -9.42
C GLN A 297 -7.41 6.59 -10.05
N GLY A 298 -7.67 5.31 -9.81
CA GLY A 298 -6.82 4.19 -10.25
C GLY A 298 -5.45 4.12 -9.55
N GLN A 299 -5.20 4.94 -8.55
CA GLN A 299 -3.93 4.99 -7.81
C GLN A 299 -3.88 3.93 -6.70
N ILE A 300 -4.16 2.69 -7.04
CA ILE A 300 -4.14 1.51 -6.15
C ILE A 300 -3.24 0.44 -6.79
N CYS A 301 -2.27 -0.07 -6.04
CA CYS A 301 -1.38 -1.12 -6.54
C CYS A 301 -2.13 -2.34 -7.08
N ALA A 302 -3.29 -2.64 -6.50
CA ALA A 302 -4.15 -3.75 -6.88
C ALA A 302 -5.25 -3.37 -7.88
N ALA A 303 -5.48 -2.09 -8.26
CA ALA A 303 -6.52 -1.71 -9.23
C ALA A 303 -6.33 -2.45 -10.56
N ALA A 304 -7.43 -2.86 -11.19
CA ALA A 304 -7.37 -3.43 -12.52
C ALA A 304 -7.10 -2.32 -13.55
N GLU A 305 -6.10 -2.56 -14.38
CA GLU A 305 -5.75 -1.67 -15.49
C GLU A 305 -5.99 -2.32 -16.86
N ARG A 306 -6.04 -3.67 -16.92
CA ARG A 306 -6.30 -4.47 -18.12
C ARG A 306 -7.62 -5.20 -17.99
N PHE A 307 -8.57 -4.92 -18.87
CA PHE A 307 -9.90 -5.48 -18.86
C PHE A 307 -10.11 -6.38 -20.09
N TYR A 308 -10.36 -7.65 -19.86
CA TYR A 308 -10.62 -8.65 -20.89
C TYR A 308 -12.12 -8.90 -20.96
N LEU A 309 -12.73 -8.58 -22.11
CA LEU A 309 -14.17 -8.66 -22.35
C LEU A 309 -14.48 -9.61 -23.50
N PRO A 310 -15.63 -10.31 -23.50
CA PRO A 310 -16.07 -11.05 -24.68
C PRO A 310 -16.15 -10.12 -25.89
N GLN A 311 -15.56 -10.53 -27.02
CA GLN A 311 -15.50 -9.69 -28.24
C GLN A 311 -16.88 -9.20 -28.69
N GLU A 312 -17.89 -10.05 -28.60
CA GLU A 312 -19.26 -9.73 -29.00
C GLU A 312 -19.96 -8.68 -28.13
N LYS A 313 -19.51 -8.49 -26.88
CA LYS A 313 -20.05 -7.52 -25.92
C LYS A 313 -19.22 -6.24 -25.83
N LEU A 314 -18.01 -6.24 -26.36
CA LEU A 314 -17.03 -5.15 -26.19
C LEU A 314 -17.61 -3.78 -26.56
N ASP A 315 -18.20 -3.65 -27.76
CA ASP A 315 -18.69 -2.34 -28.22
C ASP A 315 -19.91 -1.85 -27.44
N THR A 316 -20.77 -2.76 -27.00
CA THR A 316 -21.92 -2.45 -26.14
C THR A 316 -21.42 -1.98 -24.78
N VAL A 317 -20.45 -2.69 -24.17
CA VAL A 317 -19.83 -2.29 -22.88
C VAL A 317 -19.14 -0.95 -23.02
N MET A 318 -18.38 -0.71 -24.09
CA MET A 318 -17.70 0.59 -24.30
C MET A 318 -18.69 1.74 -24.42
N THR A 319 -19.83 1.53 -25.09
CA THR A 319 -20.89 2.56 -25.21
C THR A 319 -21.49 2.91 -23.84
N LEU A 320 -21.86 1.91 -23.05
CA LEU A 320 -22.40 2.09 -21.70
C LEU A 320 -21.36 2.69 -20.75
N LEU A 321 -20.12 2.23 -20.82
CA LEU A 321 -19.03 2.73 -20.00
C LEU A 321 -18.76 4.23 -20.28
N ARG A 322 -18.72 4.62 -21.56
CA ARG A 322 -18.58 6.03 -21.96
C ARG A 322 -19.65 6.91 -21.32
N GLN A 323 -20.92 6.47 -21.33
CA GLN A 323 -22.00 7.19 -20.68
C GLN A 323 -21.75 7.33 -19.18
N ARG A 324 -21.42 6.24 -18.48
CA ARG A 324 -21.18 6.27 -17.03
C ARG A 324 -19.96 7.11 -16.64
N LEU A 325 -18.87 7.06 -17.43
CA LEU A 325 -17.69 7.88 -17.18
C LEU A 325 -17.95 9.38 -17.41
N SER A 326 -18.86 9.74 -18.33
CA SER A 326 -19.24 11.15 -18.56
C SER A 326 -20.00 11.77 -17.38
N GLU A 327 -20.56 10.96 -16.49
CA GLU A 327 -21.22 11.39 -15.26
C GLU A 327 -20.23 11.63 -14.11
N ILE A 328 -19.00 11.11 -14.22
CA ILE A 328 -17.94 11.27 -13.21
C ILE A 328 -17.13 12.54 -13.52
N VAL A 329 -17.43 13.61 -12.80
CA VAL A 329 -16.69 14.86 -12.90
C VAL A 329 -15.69 14.95 -11.75
N PRO A 330 -14.36 14.95 -12.02
CA PRO A 330 -13.37 15.13 -10.97
C PRO A 330 -13.54 16.49 -10.28
N GLY A 331 -13.39 16.52 -8.95
CA GLY A 331 -13.69 17.70 -8.16
C GLY A 331 -12.84 17.82 -6.89
N SER A 332 -13.16 18.80 -6.05
CA SER A 332 -12.46 19.02 -4.78
C SER A 332 -12.52 17.75 -3.91
N PRO A 333 -11.38 17.26 -3.43
CA PRO A 333 -11.35 16.04 -2.61
C PRO A 333 -12.06 16.21 -1.25
N LEU A 334 -12.22 17.44 -0.77
CA LEU A 334 -12.91 17.75 0.48
C LEU A 334 -14.44 17.85 0.34
N ASP A 335 -14.97 17.92 -0.88
CA ASP A 335 -16.42 17.91 -1.10
C ASP A 335 -16.93 16.47 -1.01
N GLU A 336 -17.89 16.23 -0.10
CA GLU A 336 -18.45 14.89 0.13
C GLU A 336 -19.17 14.29 -1.08
N LYS A 337 -19.57 15.12 -2.04
CA LYS A 337 -20.20 14.70 -3.30
C LYS A 337 -19.20 14.28 -4.36
N THR A 338 -17.92 14.60 -4.17
CA THR A 338 -16.87 14.26 -5.12
C THR A 338 -16.59 12.76 -5.10
N VAL A 339 -16.75 12.11 -6.23
CA VAL A 339 -16.44 10.68 -6.42
C VAL A 339 -15.01 10.46 -6.88
N MET A 340 -14.40 11.44 -7.54
CA MET A 340 -13.05 11.37 -8.08
C MET A 340 -12.30 12.67 -7.81
N GLY A 341 -11.18 12.58 -7.10
CA GLY A 341 -10.27 13.70 -6.83
C GLY A 341 -9.21 13.89 -7.93
N PRO A 342 -8.19 14.73 -7.68
CA PRO A 342 -7.03 14.90 -8.57
C PRO A 342 -6.06 13.72 -8.40
N LEU A 343 -5.12 13.56 -9.33
CA LEU A 343 -3.92 12.74 -9.13
C LEU A 343 -3.04 13.33 -8.03
N ALA A 344 -2.31 12.48 -7.30
CA ALA A 344 -1.63 12.90 -6.08
C ALA A 344 -0.48 13.91 -6.29
N ASN A 345 0.12 13.94 -7.47
CA ASN A 345 1.24 14.85 -7.76
C ASN A 345 1.40 15.08 -9.26
N GLN A 346 2.15 16.13 -9.60
CA GLN A 346 2.39 16.52 -10.98
C GLN A 346 3.16 15.46 -11.78
N VAL A 347 4.15 14.81 -11.16
CA VAL A 347 4.97 13.78 -11.83
C VAL A 347 4.09 12.60 -12.26
N GLN A 348 3.13 12.23 -11.43
CA GLN A 348 2.17 11.17 -11.76
C GLN A 348 1.22 11.61 -12.88
N LEU A 349 0.73 12.85 -12.87
CA LEU A 349 -0.10 13.37 -13.96
C LEU A 349 0.66 13.36 -15.29
N GLU A 350 1.89 13.84 -15.31
CA GLU A 350 2.74 13.86 -16.53
C GLU A 350 3.01 12.45 -17.06
N LYS A 351 3.30 11.48 -16.16
CA LYS A 351 3.46 10.07 -16.53
C LYS A 351 2.19 9.52 -17.21
N VAL A 352 1.04 9.75 -16.62
CA VAL A 352 -0.24 9.25 -17.14
C VAL A 352 -0.56 9.87 -18.51
N LEU A 353 -0.38 11.18 -18.66
CA LEU A 353 -0.59 11.88 -19.94
C LEU A 353 0.36 11.36 -21.02
N HIS A 354 1.62 11.11 -20.68
CA HIS A 354 2.58 10.53 -21.62
C HIS A 354 2.13 9.14 -22.12
N LEU A 355 1.63 8.28 -21.22
CA LEU A 355 1.13 6.95 -21.61
C LEU A 355 -0.14 7.03 -22.47
N ILE A 356 -1.03 7.97 -22.19
CA ILE A 356 -2.22 8.23 -23.04
C ILE A 356 -1.78 8.68 -24.43
N GLN A 357 -0.79 9.56 -24.51
CA GLN A 357 -0.29 10.05 -25.80
C GLN A 357 0.36 8.91 -26.61
N ARG A 358 1.16 8.06 -25.97
CA ARG A 358 1.72 6.86 -26.63
C ARG A 358 0.63 5.94 -27.16
N ALA A 359 -0.43 5.70 -26.39
CA ALA A 359 -1.55 4.88 -26.85
C ALA A 359 -2.22 5.46 -28.11
N ARG A 360 -2.40 6.79 -28.18
CA ARG A 360 -2.89 7.48 -29.39
C ARG A 360 -1.99 7.24 -30.59
N GLU A 361 -0.69 7.35 -30.40
CA GLU A 361 0.34 7.14 -31.45
C GLU A 361 0.39 5.69 -31.94
N GLU A 362 0.12 4.72 -31.04
CA GLU A 362 0.01 3.29 -31.37
C GLU A 362 -1.32 2.93 -32.09
N GLY A 363 -2.25 3.91 -32.21
CA GLY A 363 -3.54 3.75 -32.87
C GLY A 363 -4.62 3.13 -31.98
N ASP A 364 -4.45 3.19 -30.66
CA ASP A 364 -5.50 2.84 -29.70
C ASP A 364 -6.62 3.86 -29.71
N THR A 365 -7.83 3.44 -29.39
CA THR A 365 -9.02 4.31 -29.41
C THR A 365 -9.33 4.81 -28.00
N ILE A 366 -9.23 6.11 -27.77
CA ILE A 366 -9.74 6.73 -26.56
C ILE A 366 -11.27 6.78 -26.65
N VAL A 367 -11.93 5.93 -25.89
CA VAL A 367 -13.41 5.84 -25.87
C VAL A 367 -14.01 7.02 -25.10
N TYR A 368 -13.36 7.40 -24.00
CA TYR A 368 -13.70 8.56 -23.16
C TYR A 368 -12.47 9.09 -22.42
N GLY A 369 -12.46 10.38 -22.11
CA GLY A 369 -11.45 11.04 -21.31
C GLY A 369 -10.14 11.27 -22.04
N GLY A 370 -9.04 11.17 -21.32
CA GLY A 370 -7.70 11.39 -21.85
C GLY A 370 -7.23 12.86 -21.81
N GLU A 371 -8.00 13.74 -21.17
CA GLU A 371 -7.73 15.18 -21.09
C GLU A 371 -7.73 15.65 -19.63
N THR A 372 -6.88 16.62 -19.34
CA THR A 372 -6.91 17.33 -18.05
C THR A 372 -8.11 18.28 -17.99
N LEU A 373 -8.60 18.55 -16.78
CA LEU A 373 -9.59 19.58 -16.59
C LEU A 373 -8.92 20.97 -16.60
N PRO A 374 -9.62 22.01 -17.10
CA PRO A 374 -9.11 23.38 -17.03
C PRO A 374 -9.04 23.86 -15.57
N GLY A 375 -8.02 24.66 -15.26
CA GLY A 375 -7.82 25.27 -13.94
C GLY A 375 -6.56 24.78 -13.24
N GLU A 376 -6.46 25.07 -11.94
CA GLU A 376 -5.35 24.63 -11.08
C GLU A 376 -5.58 23.18 -10.60
N GLY A 377 -4.49 22.50 -10.20
CA GLY A 377 -4.54 21.13 -9.68
C GLY A 377 -4.34 20.05 -10.74
N TYR A 378 -4.20 18.80 -10.28
CA TYR A 378 -3.77 17.67 -11.10
C TYR A 378 -4.97 16.80 -11.54
N PHE A 379 -6.02 17.45 -12.05
CA PHE A 379 -7.26 16.78 -12.44
C PHE A 379 -7.17 16.18 -13.84
N LEU A 380 -7.48 14.91 -13.93
CA LEU A 380 -7.57 14.14 -15.17
C LEU A 380 -8.94 13.47 -15.26
N GLN A 381 -9.55 13.50 -16.45
CA GLN A 381 -10.80 12.76 -16.69
C GLN A 381 -10.59 11.25 -16.50
N PRO A 382 -11.58 10.49 -15.96
CA PRO A 382 -11.55 9.04 -16.02
C PRO A 382 -11.48 8.62 -17.49
N THR A 383 -10.55 7.73 -17.81
CA THR A 383 -10.16 7.44 -19.18
C THR A 383 -10.37 5.97 -19.52
N ALA A 384 -11.09 5.69 -20.59
CA ALA A 384 -11.28 4.36 -21.14
C ALA A 384 -10.61 4.26 -22.51
N VAL A 385 -9.72 3.27 -22.68
CA VAL A 385 -8.97 3.06 -23.92
C VAL A 385 -9.24 1.66 -24.47
N LYS A 386 -9.88 1.57 -25.63
CA LYS A 386 -9.99 0.34 -26.39
C LYS A 386 -8.68 0.13 -27.13
N VAL A 387 -7.86 -0.82 -26.66
CA VAL A 387 -6.56 -1.09 -27.28
C VAL A 387 -6.73 -1.88 -28.57
N ARG A 388 -5.90 -1.53 -29.55
CA ARG A 388 -5.88 -2.17 -30.87
C ARG A 388 -5.28 -3.57 -30.81
N SER A 389 -4.33 -3.78 -29.90
CA SER A 389 -3.53 -5.00 -29.83
C SER A 389 -3.11 -5.30 -28.41
N LYS A 390 -2.87 -6.58 -28.13
CA LYS A 390 -2.20 -7.02 -26.89
C LYS A 390 -0.80 -6.45 -26.68
N ASN A 391 -0.18 -5.93 -27.74
CA ASN A 391 1.15 -5.32 -27.70
C ASN A 391 1.13 -3.81 -27.40
N SER A 392 -0.04 -3.19 -27.22
CA SER A 392 -0.16 -1.79 -26.83
C SER A 392 0.60 -1.55 -25.51
N THR A 393 1.25 -0.40 -25.43
CA THR A 393 1.94 0.06 -24.21
C THR A 393 1.06 -0.04 -22.98
N LEU A 394 -0.22 0.33 -23.10
CA LEU A 394 -1.18 0.27 -22.00
C LEU A 394 -1.55 -1.16 -21.55
N MET A 395 -1.12 -2.20 -22.25
CA MET A 395 -1.25 -3.59 -21.79
C MET A 395 -0.04 -4.07 -20.97
N HIS A 396 1.08 -3.33 -20.98
CA HIS A 396 2.35 -3.74 -20.38
C HIS A 396 2.85 -2.80 -19.30
N GLU A 397 2.72 -1.49 -19.49
CA GLU A 397 3.21 -0.49 -18.54
C GLU A 397 2.13 -0.09 -17.54
N GLU A 398 2.48 -0.12 -16.25
CA GLU A 398 1.60 0.32 -15.17
C GLU A 398 1.32 1.82 -15.27
N THR A 399 0.05 2.19 -15.38
CA THR A 399 -0.40 3.57 -15.51
C THR A 399 -0.48 4.26 -14.15
N PHE A 400 -1.04 3.55 -13.16
CA PHE A 400 -1.28 4.02 -11.79
C PHE A 400 -2.08 5.33 -11.78
N GLY A 401 -3.15 5.36 -12.56
CA GLY A 401 -4.01 6.51 -12.78
C GLY A 401 -5.39 6.08 -13.30
N PRO A 402 -6.31 7.02 -13.54
CA PRO A 402 -7.68 6.70 -13.93
C PRO A 402 -7.79 6.28 -15.42
N VAL A 403 -6.94 5.36 -15.86
CA VAL A 403 -6.84 4.88 -17.24
C VAL A 403 -6.98 3.37 -17.27
N CYS A 404 -8.08 2.91 -17.85
CA CYS A 404 -8.38 1.49 -18.02
C CYS A 404 -8.28 1.09 -19.49
N SER A 405 -7.63 -0.05 -19.75
CA SER A 405 -7.37 -0.59 -21.09
C SER A 405 -8.26 -1.79 -21.34
N PHE A 406 -8.96 -1.79 -22.48
CA PHE A 406 -9.97 -2.78 -22.83
C PHE A 406 -9.59 -3.54 -24.08
N ILE A 407 -9.63 -4.88 -24.01
CA ILE A 407 -9.38 -5.77 -25.14
C ILE A 407 -10.46 -6.84 -25.22
N GLY A 408 -10.95 -7.10 -26.45
CA GLY A 408 -11.88 -8.18 -26.73
C GLY A 408 -11.17 -9.51 -26.83
N TYR A 409 -11.79 -10.58 -26.35
CA TYR A 409 -11.35 -11.94 -26.55
C TYR A 409 -12.47 -12.79 -27.20
N GLN A 410 -12.09 -13.77 -28.03
CA GLN A 410 -13.01 -14.78 -28.57
C GLN A 410 -12.90 -16.10 -27.79
N ASN A 411 -11.75 -16.34 -27.17
CA ASN A 411 -11.46 -17.55 -26.41
C ASN A 411 -10.95 -17.19 -25.03
N GLU A 412 -11.65 -17.65 -23.99
CA GLU A 412 -11.29 -17.38 -22.58
C GLU A 412 -9.91 -17.91 -22.19
N LYS A 413 -9.48 -19.07 -22.75
CA LYS A 413 -8.14 -19.63 -22.52
C LYS A 413 -7.04 -18.74 -23.09
N GLU A 414 -7.31 -18.09 -24.23
CA GLU A 414 -6.39 -17.13 -24.80
C GLU A 414 -6.28 -15.89 -23.91
N ALA A 415 -7.41 -15.38 -23.41
CA ALA A 415 -7.42 -14.27 -22.46
C ALA A 415 -6.61 -14.62 -21.18
N LEU A 416 -6.83 -15.81 -20.61
CA LEU A 416 -6.06 -16.30 -19.48
C LEU A 416 -4.54 -16.37 -19.77
N SER A 417 -4.17 -16.90 -20.94
CA SER A 417 -2.77 -16.96 -21.37
C SER A 417 -2.13 -15.56 -21.42
N HIS A 418 -2.86 -14.56 -21.94
CA HIS A 418 -2.36 -13.17 -21.98
C HIS A 418 -2.28 -12.54 -20.58
N ILE A 419 -3.20 -12.85 -19.68
CA ILE A 419 -3.16 -12.40 -18.28
C ILE A 419 -1.88 -12.92 -17.62
N ASN A 420 -1.61 -14.22 -17.77
CA ASN A 420 -0.48 -14.89 -17.14
C ASN A 420 0.87 -14.61 -17.80
N ALA A 421 0.90 -14.15 -19.06
CA ALA A 421 2.13 -13.74 -19.74
C ALA A 421 2.74 -12.44 -19.17
N SER A 422 2.02 -11.72 -18.31
CA SER A 422 2.53 -10.51 -17.65
C SER A 422 3.72 -10.84 -16.76
N PRO A 423 4.78 -9.99 -16.74
CA PRO A 423 5.86 -10.11 -15.75
C PRO A 423 5.41 -9.77 -14.33
N PHE A 424 4.21 -9.23 -14.18
CA PHE A 424 3.57 -8.89 -12.91
C PHE A 424 2.59 -9.98 -12.48
N GLY A 425 2.27 -10.00 -11.20
CA GLY A 425 1.32 -10.91 -10.60
C GLY A 425 0.90 -10.47 -9.21
N LEU A 426 0.46 -9.18 -9.06
CA LEU A 426 -0.04 -8.71 -7.77
C LEU A 426 -1.47 -9.16 -7.55
N ALA A 427 -2.37 -8.76 -8.43
CA ALA A 427 -3.78 -9.00 -8.27
C ALA A 427 -4.49 -9.26 -9.61
N ALA A 428 -5.65 -9.93 -9.54
CA ALA A 428 -6.58 -10.09 -10.64
C ALA A 428 -8.00 -10.29 -10.13
N SER A 429 -8.98 -10.21 -11.03
CA SER A 429 -10.35 -10.62 -10.74
C SER A 429 -11.00 -11.38 -11.89
N VAL A 430 -11.92 -12.27 -11.54
CA VAL A 430 -12.77 -13.01 -12.47
C VAL A 430 -14.23 -12.69 -12.18
N TRP A 431 -14.98 -12.36 -13.19
CA TRP A 431 -16.38 -11.95 -13.08
C TRP A 431 -17.29 -12.88 -13.89
N SER A 432 -18.25 -13.53 -13.24
CA SER A 432 -19.13 -14.54 -13.84
C SER A 432 -20.34 -14.83 -12.95
N GLU A 433 -21.48 -15.14 -13.54
CA GLU A 433 -22.63 -15.70 -12.82
C GLU A 433 -22.41 -17.19 -12.48
N ASN A 434 -21.51 -17.88 -13.20
CA ASN A 434 -21.15 -19.28 -12.94
C ASN A 434 -19.95 -19.37 -11.98
N MET A 435 -20.23 -19.51 -10.69
CA MET A 435 -19.23 -19.60 -9.64
C MET A 435 -18.19 -20.72 -9.87
N SER A 436 -18.63 -21.90 -10.30
CA SER A 436 -17.71 -23.03 -10.57
C SER A 436 -16.73 -22.73 -11.69
N LYS A 437 -17.18 -21.95 -12.70
CA LYS A 437 -16.33 -21.52 -13.80
C LYS A 437 -15.36 -20.43 -13.34
N ALA A 438 -15.86 -19.45 -12.59
CA ALA A 438 -15.04 -18.37 -12.04
C ALA A 438 -13.91 -18.88 -11.14
N LEU A 439 -14.19 -19.84 -10.26
CA LEU A 439 -13.20 -20.43 -9.37
C LEU A 439 -12.08 -21.16 -10.15
N ARG A 440 -12.40 -21.90 -11.20
CA ARG A 440 -11.37 -22.51 -12.05
C ARG A 440 -10.43 -21.51 -12.69
N TYR A 441 -10.97 -20.39 -13.22
CA TYR A 441 -10.11 -19.33 -13.76
C TYR A 441 -9.31 -18.63 -12.66
N ALA A 442 -9.88 -18.48 -11.46
CA ALA A 442 -9.16 -17.89 -10.34
C ALA A 442 -7.97 -18.75 -9.89
N GLU A 443 -8.11 -20.10 -9.93
CA GLU A 443 -7.02 -21.05 -9.64
C GLU A 443 -5.90 -20.98 -10.69
N ASP A 444 -6.26 -20.74 -11.96
CA ASP A 444 -5.32 -20.74 -13.08
C ASP A 444 -4.62 -19.37 -13.30
N ILE A 445 -5.02 -18.30 -12.62
CA ILE A 445 -4.41 -16.98 -12.73
C ILE A 445 -3.17 -16.87 -11.85
N ASP A 446 -2.04 -16.50 -12.45
CA ASP A 446 -0.75 -16.27 -11.79
C ASP A 446 -0.72 -14.90 -11.08
N ALA A 447 -1.47 -14.73 -10.01
CA ALA A 447 -1.46 -13.54 -9.17
C ALA A 447 -1.52 -13.92 -7.68
N GLY A 448 -0.94 -13.07 -6.83
CA GLY A 448 -0.91 -13.30 -5.39
C GLY A 448 -2.29 -13.14 -4.72
N MET A 449 -3.17 -12.32 -5.33
CA MET A 449 -4.54 -12.13 -4.92
C MET A 449 -5.47 -12.24 -6.14
N VAL A 450 -6.48 -13.10 -6.05
CA VAL A 450 -7.52 -13.21 -7.09
C VAL A 450 -8.90 -13.10 -6.45
N TRP A 451 -9.68 -12.14 -6.90
CA TRP A 451 -11.07 -11.96 -6.47
C TRP A 451 -12.05 -12.58 -7.46
N VAL A 452 -13.21 -12.95 -6.98
CA VAL A 452 -14.33 -13.41 -7.80
C VAL A 452 -15.53 -12.51 -7.55
N ASN A 453 -16.07 -11.89 -8.61
CA ASN A 453 -17.21 -10.97 -8.58
C ASN A 453 -17.06 -9.76 -7.65
N MET A 454 -15.82 -9.34 -7.41
CA MET A 454 -15.43 -8.17 -6.66
C MET A 454 -14.01 -7.78 -7.02
N HIS A 455 -13.54 -6.60 -6.59
CA HIS A 455 -12.15 -6.17 -6.73
C HIS A 455 -11.76 -5.22 -5.60
N THR A 456 -10.45 -5.10 -5.33
CA THR A 456 -9.86 -4.17 -4.33
C THR A 456 -10.26 -4.36 -2.86
N PHE A 457 -11.08 -5.34 -2.53
CA PHE A 457 -11.41 -5.63 -1.13
C PHE A 457 -10.25 -6.33 -0.44
N LEU A 458 -9.76 -5.74 0.65
CA LEU A 458 -8.68 -6.29 1.48
C LEU A 458 -9.20 -6.58 2.89
N ASP A 459 -8.91 -7.77 3.38
CA ASP A 459 -9.21 -8.20 4.74
C ASP A 459 -7.91 -8.56 5.46
N PRO A 460 -7.67 -8.08 6.69
CA PRO A 460 -6.43 -8.37 7.42
C PRO A 460 -6.20 -9.85 7.74
N ALA A 461 -7.21 -10.70 7.66
CA ALA A 461 -7.06 -12.14 7.84
C ALA A 461 -6.57 -12.87 6.57
N VAL A 462 -6.62 -12.20 5.40
CA VAL A 462 -6.26 -12.79 4.12
C VAL A 462 -4.86 -12.30 3.71
N PRO A 463 -3.86 -13.18 3.53
CA PRO A 463 -2.53 -12.76 3.09
C PRO A 463 -2.57 -12.01 1.76
N PHE A 464 -1.89 -10.87 1.68
CA PHE A 464 -1.78 -10.05 0.49
C PHE A 464 -0.33 -9.89 0.06
N GLY A 465 -0.06 -9.97 -1.24
CA GLY A 465 1.26 -9.76 -1.80
C GLY A 465 1.43 -10.33 -3.19
N GLY A 466 2.42 -9.80 -3.92
CA GLY A 466 2.66 -10.13 -5.31
C GLY A 466 3.43 -11.43 -5.55
N MET A 467 3.23 -11.96 -6.75
CA MET A 467 4.06 -12.98 -7.39
C MET A 467 4.91 -12.33 -8.49
N LYS A 468 5.83 -13.07 -9.08
CA LYS A 468 6.69 -12.60 -10.19
C LYS A 468 7.39 -11.28 -9.85
N GLY A 469 7.30 -10.27 -10.71
CA GLY A 469 7.88 -8.94 -10.51
C GLY A 469 7.11 -8.03 -9.55
N SER A 470 5.97 -8.46 -9.01
CA SER A 470 5.12 -7.64 -8.15
C SER A 470 5.46 -7.70 -6.66
N GLY A 471 6.36 -8.58 -6.22
CA GLY A 471 6.76 -8.53 -4.82
C GLY A 471 7.44 -9.78 -4.27
N ILE A 472 7.81 -9.70 -2.99
CA ILE A 472 8.41 -10.76 -2.19
C ILE A 472 7.81 -10.70 -0.79
N GLY A 473 7.37 -11.83 -0.24
CA GLY A 473 6.71 -11.91 1.06
C GLY A 473 5.20 -11.68 0.97
N ARG A 474 4.57 -11.60 2.14
CA ARG A 474 3.13 -11.34 2.26
C ARG A 474 2.87 -10.40 3.43
N GLU A 475 1.99 -9.44 3.21
CA GLU A 475 1.36 -8.67 4.28
C GLU A 475 0.14 -9.45 4.79
N PHE A 476 -0.25 -9.30 6.04
CA PHE A 476 -1.46 -9.84 6.68
C PHE A 476 -1.52 -11.38 6.86
N GLY A 477 -2.72 -11.86 7.22
CA GLY A 477 -2.97 -13.24 7.57
C GLY A 477 -2.11 -13.68 8.75
N SER A 478 -1.63 -14.91 8.73
CA SER A 478 -0.57 -15.41 9.62
C SER A 478 0.83 -15.35 8.99
N ALA A 479 0.90 -15.07 7.68
CA ALA A 479 2.16 -15.10 6.92
C ALA A 479 3.17 -14.03 7.40
N PHE A 480 2.68 -12.89 7.91
CA PHE A 480 3.54 -11.83 8.43
C PHE A 480 4.46 -12.31 9.57
N ILE A 481 4.06 -13.34 10.34
CA ILE A 481 4.82 -13.82 11.51
C ILE A 481 6.22 -14.26 11.09
N ASP A 482 6.35 -14.98 9.97
CA ASP A 482 7.65 -15.45 9.47
C ASP A 482 8.54 -14.30 8.99
N ASP A 483 7.92 -13.21 8.54
CA ASP A 483 8.63 -12.04 8.08
C ASP A 483 9.19 -11.14 9.20
N TYR A 484 8.59 -11.19 10.40
CA TYR A 484 8.97 -10.33 11.54
C TYR A 484 9.54 -11.10 12.73
N THR A 485 9.67 -12.44 12.62
CA THR A 485 10.25 -13.27 13.68
C THR A 485 11.31 -14.25 13.15
N GLU A 486 12.24 -14.63 14.03
CA GLU A 486 13.16 -15.75 13.83
C GLU A 486 12.71 -16.96 14.63
N LEU A 487 12.80 -18.13 14.03
CA LEU A 487 12.55 -19.39 14.72
C LEU A 487 13.84 -19.87 15.38
N LYS A 488 13.86 -19.87 16.71
CA LYS A 488 14.98 -20.37 17.52
C LYS A 488 14.65 -21.77 18.04
N SER A 489 15.49 -22.75 17.74
CA SER A 489 15.38 -24.09 18.33
C SER A 489 16.17 -24.18 19.63
N VAL A 490 15.57 -24.80 20.63
CA VAL A 490 16.21 -25.10 21.93
C VAL A 490 16.15 -26.61 22.14
N MET A 491 17.27 -27.20 22.50
CA MET A 491 17.39 -28.64 22.76
C MET A 491 18.00 -28.83 24.12
N VAL A 492 17.35 -29.63 24.95
CA VAL A 492 17.75 -29.92 26.31
C VAL A 492 18.00 -31.43 26.45
N ARG A 493 19.14 -31.79 27.00
CA ARG A 493 19.49 -33.17 27.42
C ARG A 493 19.40 -33.27 28.94
N TYR A 494 18.81 -34.34 29.47
CA TYR A 494 18.69 -34.64 30.90
C TYR A 494 18.66 -36.14 31.15
#